data_ade16c5cc17772d23a84ec0e7c66ab06
#
_entry.id   ade16c5cc17772d23a84ec0e7c66ab06
#
_cell.length_a   1.000
_cell.length_b   1.000
_cell.length_c   1.000
_cell.angle_alpha   90.00
_cell.angle_beta   90.00
_cell.angle_gamma   90.00
#
_symmetry.space_group_name_H-M   'P 1'
#
loop_
_entity.id
_entity.type
_entity.pdbx_description
1 polymer ?
#
loop_
_entity_poly.entity_id
_entity_poly.type
_entity_poly.pdbx_seq_one_letter_code
_entity_poly.pdbx_strand_id
1 'polypeptide(L)'
;ATVSLEGTGVASDGDVEQTVTVPADGRVLVTWPVTVEDLPAADLTFRAEGGGYSDASKPTMGVGDDALLPIYRYDGRDFVATAGELDETGRRVEALILPQGVDPRHGEALVRLQPSLAAAIIESFDIVNDPMYPFLECAGSLSDRLLHNTSVEAAIRELELDNDTLATALAAQNAADVPKLVALQKSDGGWGWCFSANSDPWISGQTLLALTRAVELGYEVDAGILNDGASYLQDQLQDVDQLGDASEANRQAFFLYV
;
A
#
# COMPACT_ATOMS: atom_id res chain seq x y z
N ALA A 1 27.61 3.22 -45.28
CA ALA A 1 27.60 2.20 -44.23
C ALA A 1 26.24 1.49 -44.24
N THR A 2 26.27 0.20 -43.98
CA THR A 2 25.09 -0.62 -43.73
C THR A 2 24.91 -0.75 -42.23
N VAL A 3 23.71 -0.52 -41.74
CA VAL A 3 23.36 -0.63 -40.31
C VAL A 3 22.20 -1.59 -40.13
N SER A 4 22.22 -2.40 -39.07
CA SER A 4 21.15 -3.37 -38.77
C SER A 4 20.78 -3.40 -37.33
N LEU A 5 19.50 -3.76 -37.06
CA LEU A 5 18.96 -4.05 -35.79
C LEU A 5 18.67 -5.55 -35.67
N GLU A 6 19.22 -6.21 -34.65
CA GLU A 6 18.98 -7.60 -34.30
C GLU A 6 18.52 -7.71 -32.86
N GLY A 7 17.69 -8.68 -32.54
CA GLY A 7 17.32 -8.96 -31.16
C GLY A 7 15.96 -9.59 -30.96
N THR A 8 15.49 -9.56 -29.70
CA THR A 8 14.20 -10.09 -29.25
C THR A 8 13.46 -9.04 -28.42
N GLY A 9 12.15 -9.20 -28.24
CA GLY A 9 11.31 -8.29 -27.47
C GLY A 9 10.73 -7.14 -28.28
N VAL A 10 11.15 -7.00 -29.54
CA VAL A 10 10.54 -6.08 -30.49
C VAL A 10 10.43 -6.74 -31.86
N ALA A 11 9.36 -6.46 -32.58
CA ALA A 11 9.18 -6.79 -33.99
C ALA A 11 9.42 -5.53 -34.83
N SER A 12 10.25 -5.61 -35.84
CA SER A 12 10.45 -4.47 -36.74
C SER A 12 9.25 -4.30 -37.64
N ASP A 13 8.77 -3.07 -37.78
CA ASP A 13 7.69 -2.71 -38.71
C ASP A 13 8.19 -2.33 -40.11
N GLY A 14 9.49 -2.49 -40.33
CA GLY A 14 10.16 -2.21 -41.60
C GLY A 14 11.45 -3.01 -41.78
N ASP A 15 12.31 -2.55 -42.68
CA ASP A 15 13.59 -3.21 -42.95
C ASP A 15 14.52 -3.12 -41.72
N VAL A 16 14.99 -4.26 -41.26
CA VAL A 16 15.96 -4.36 -40.13
C VAL A 16 17.35 -3.89 -40.56
N GLU A 17 17.64 -3.83 -41.87
CA GLU A 17 18.89 -3.37 -42.44
C GLU A 17 18.64 -2.10 -43.24
N GLN A 18 19.47 -1.07 -43.06
CA GLN A 18 19.40 0.21 -43.75
C GLN A 18 20.78 0.61 -44.25
N THR A 19 20.85 1.16 -45.47
CA THR A 19 22.09 1.74 -46.01
C THR A 19 22.06 3.25 -45.89
N VAL A 20 23.06 3.81 -45.22
CA VAL A 20 23.18 5.26 -44.98
C VAL A 20 24.51 5.81 -45.46
N THR A 21 24.51 7.07 -45.93
CA THR A 21 25.72 7.80 -46.27
C THR A 21 26.09 8.69 -45.09
N VAL A 22 27.25 8.40 -44.49
CA VAL A 22 27.78 9.22 -43.38
C VAL A 22 28.71 10.26 -43.97
N PRO A 23 28.49 11.57 -43.77
CA PRO A 23 29.40 12.63 -44.22
C PRO A 23 30.77 12.50 -43.55
N ALA A 24 31.81 13.03 -44.19
CA ALA A 24 33.13 13.13 -43.57
C ALA A 24 33.02 13.98 -42.28
N ASP A 25 33.61 13.49 -41.20
CA ASP A 25 33.55 14.10 -39.86
C ASP A 25 32.14 14.35 -39.32
N GLY A 26 31.12 13.67 -39.91
CA GLY A 26 29.70 13.82 -39.52
C GLY A 26 29.10 12.58 -38.88
N ARG A 27 27.83 12.72 -38.54
CA ARG A 27 27.00 11.64 -37.98
C ARG A 27 25.64 11.61 -38.64
N VAL A 28 25.03 10.43 -38.70
CA VAL A 28 23.65 10.21 -39.17
C VAL A 28 22.88 9.48 -38.08
N LEU A 29 21.68 9.96 -37.78
CA LEU A 29 20.73 9.25 -36.90
C LEU A 29 19.97 8.24 -37.78
N VAL A 30 19.97 6.98 -37.34
CA VAL A 30 19.16 5.92 -37.95
C VAL A 30 18.10 5.50 -36.96
N THR A 31 16.88 5.29 -37.44
CA THR A 31 15.72 4.91 -36.60
C THR A 31 15.05 3.68 -37.21
N TRP A 32 14.61 2.78 -36.34
CA TRP A 32 13.80 1.65 -36.71
C TRP A 32 12.43 1.79 -36.01
N PRO A 33 11.33 1.85 -36.75
CA PRO A 33 10.02 1.71 -36.17
C PRO A 33 9.85 0.25 -35.73
N VAL A 34 9.43 0.05 -34.47
CA VAL A 34 9.27 -1.27 -33.89
C VAL A 34 8.00 -1.36 -33.09
N THR A 35 7.37 -2.53 -33.11
CA THR A 35 6.29 -2.88 -32.19
C THR A 35 6.86 -3.72 -31.05
N VAL A 36 6.57 -3.33 -29.82
CA VAL A 36 7.04 -4.04 -28.61
C VAL A 36 6.24 -5.34 -28.44
N GLU A 37 6.96 -6.44 -28.21
CA GLU A 37 6.37 -7.74 -27.95
C GLU A 37 6.00 -7.92 -26.47
N ASP A 38 5.13 -8.88 -26.19
CA ASP A 38 4.68 -9.22 -24.85
C ASP A 38 5.72 -10.08 -24.09
N LEU A 39 6.89 -9.49 -23.86
CA LEU A 39 8.02 -10.07 -23.13
C LEU A 39 8.44 -9.15 -21.96
N PRO A 40 9.12 -9.67 -20.95
CA PRO A 40 9.55 -8.86 -19.80
C PRO A 40 10.69 -7.88 -20.15
N ALA A 41 11.47 -8.18 -21.21
CA ALA A 41 12.59 -7.35 -21.61
C ALA A 41 12.92 -7.56 -23.09
N ALA A 42 13.58 -6.57 -23.70
CA ALA A 42 14.16 -6.64 -25.04
C ALA A 42 15.68 -6.76 -24.97
N ASP A 43 16.21 -7.65 -25.81
CA ASP A 43 17.63 -7.81 -26.07
C ASP A 43 17.92 -7.27 -27.48
N LEU A 44 18.57 -6.10 -27.57
CA LEU A 44 18.79 -5.40 -28.84
C LEU A 44 20.28 -5.25 -29.10
N THR A 45 20.68 -5.56 -30.35
CA THR A 45 22.04 -5.34 -30.83
C THR A 45 21.98 -4.51 -32.11
N PHE A 46 22.70 -3.41 -32.13
CA PHE A 46 22.87 -2.55 -33.28
C PHE A 46 24.23 -2.85 -33.93
N ARG A 47 24.24 -3.10 -35.24
CA ARG A 47 25.46 -3.32 -36.00
C ARG A 47 25.65 -2.25 -37.06
N ALA A 48 26.90 -1.94 -37.35
CA ALA A 48 27.28 -1.03 -38.44
C ALA A 48 28.48 -1.58 -39.20
N GLU A 49 28.42 -1.56 -40.53
CA GLU A 49 29.49 -1.99 -41.42
C GLU A 49 29.71 -0.94 -42.50
N GLY A 50 30.98 -0.61 -42.78
CA GLY A 50 31.31 0.34 -43.86
C GLY A 50 32.78 0.66 -43.91
N GLY A 51 33.31 0.96 -45.12
CA GLY A 51 34.73 1.32 -45.33
C GLY A 51 35.73 0.23 -44.90
N GLY A 52 35.30 -1.03 -44.82
CA GLY A 52 36.14 -2.15 -44.35
C GLY A 52 36.19 -2.30 -42.83
N TYR A 53 35.36 -1.56 -42.12
CA TYR A 53 35.19 -1.64 -40.64
C TYR A 53 33.82 -2.17 -40.31
N SER A 54 33.72 -2.85 -39.14
CA SER A 54 32.47 -3.28 -38.54
C SER A 54 32.50 -3.03 -37.06
N ASP A 55 31.33 -2.69 -36.49
CA ASP A 55 31.13 -2.51 -35.05
C ASP A 55 29.73 -2.96 -34.63
N ALA A 56 29.59 -3.32 -33.36
CA ALA A 56 28.31 -3.71 -32.78
C ALA A 56 28.17 -3.13 -31.38
N SER A 57 26.98 -2.62 -31.08
CA SER A 57 26.64 -2.07 -29.76
C SER A 57 25.39 -2.70 -29.23
N LYS A 58 25.44 -3.11 -27.97
CA LYS A 58 24.30 -3.58 -27.20
C LYS A 58 24.00 -2.54 -26.09
N PRO A 59 22.80 -1.94 -26.07
CA PRO A 59 22.45 -1.01 -25.00
C PRO A 59 22.47 -1.69 -23.65
N THR A 60 23.17 -1.14 -22.67
CA THR A 60 23.20 -1.59 -21.28
C THR A 60 22.30 -0.70 -20.43
N MET A 61 21.01 -0.67 -20.73
CA MET A 61 20.05 0.22 -20.04
C MET A 61 19.19 -0.53 -19.01
N GLY A 62 19.46 -1.82 -18.83
CA GLY A 62 18.72 -2.67 -17.90
C GLY A 62 19.27 -2.68 -16.48
N VAL A 63 18.43 -3.10 -15.56
CA VAL A 63 18.79 -3.41 -14.18
C VAL A 63 18.97 -4.93 -14.11
N GLY A 64 20.14 -5.41 -13.72
CA GLY A 64 20.46 -6.83 -13.59
C GLY A 64 21.68 -7.25 -14.40
N ASP A 65 22.10 -8.50 -14.22
CA ASP A 65 23.35 -9.06 -14.80
C ASP A 65 23.31 -9.13 -16.34
N ASP A 66 22.12 -9.26 -16.92
CA ASP A 66 21.93 -9.37 -18.37
C ASP A 66 21.84 -8.01 -19.08
N ALA A 67 21.68 -6.92 -18.33
CA ALA A 67 21.57 -5.54 -18.84
C ALA A 67 20.55 -5.36 -19.98
N LEU A 68 19.46 -6.13 -19.97
CA LEU A 68 18.40 -6.07 -20.97
C LEU A 68 17.55 -4.80 -20.81
N LEU A 69 16.96 -4.32 -21.91
CA LEU A 69 16.02 -3.20 -21.87
C LEU A 69 14.66 -3.68 -21.32
N PRO A 70 14.23 -3.23 -20.12
CA PRO A 70 12.99 -3.70 -19.55
C PRO A 70 11.77 -3.21 -20.35
N ILE A 71 10.79 -4.09 -20.54
CA ILE A 71 9.51 -3.77 -21.15
C ILE A 71 8.48 -3.66 -20.03
N TYR A 72 7.92 -2.46 -19.85
CA TYR A 72 6.88 -2.21 -18.87
C TYR A 72 5.52 -2.16 -19.54
N ARG A 73 4.54 -2.84 -18.94
CA ARG A 73 3.16 -2.71 -19.37
C ARG A 73 2.59 -1.41 -18.83
N TYR A 74 1.87 -0.70 -19.66
CA TYR A 74 1.07 0.44 -19.24
C TYR A 74 -0.34 -0.04 -18.88
N ASP A 75 -0.44 -0.73 -17.74
CA ASP A 75 -1.69 -1.23 -17.18
C ASP A 75 -1.78 -0.88 -15.69
N GLY A 76 -3.00 -0.82 -15.18
CA GLY A 76 -3.30 -0.69 -13.76
C GLY A 76 -3.72 -2.04 -13.18
N ARG A 77 -3.42 -2.27 -11.90
CA ARG A 77 -3.96 -3.43 -11.18
C ARG A 77 -5.40 -3.14 -10.78
N ASP A 78 -6.28 -4.09 -11.06
CA ASP A 78 -7.64 -4.07 -10.58
C ASP A 78 -7.85 -5.27 -9.64
N PHE A 79 -8.65 -5.07 -8.58
CA PHE A 79 -8.89 -6.07 -7.57
C PHE A 79 -10.38 -6.41 -7.53
N VAL A 80 -10.68 -7.67 -7.71
CA VAL A 80 -12.03 -8.22 -7.55
C VAL A 80 -11.99 -9.23 -6.44
N ALA A 81 -12.85 -9.08 -5.43
CA ALA A 81 -12.91 -9.98 -4.30
C ALA A 81 -14.34 -10.43 -4.03
N THR A 82 -14.49 -11.60 -3.46
CA THR A 82 -15.72 -12.10 -2.84
C THR A 82 -15.36 -12.76 -1.53
N ALA A 83 -16.32 -12.88 -0.64
CA ALA A 83 -16.16 -13.55 0.64
C ALA A 83 -17.40 -14.40 0.95
N GLY A 84 -17.19 -15.46 1.69
CA GLY A 84 -18.25 -16.36 2.11
C GLY A 84 -17.92 -17.07 3.40
N GLU A 85 -18.94 -17.50 4.11
CA GLU A 85 -18.84 -18.22 5.38
C GLU A 85 -19.48 -19.63 5.22
N LEU A 86 -18.90 -20.61 5.90
CA LEU A 86 -19.44 -21.96 6.03
C LEU A 86 -19.70 -22.21 7.53
N ASP A 87 -20.94 -22.11 7.94
CA ASP A 87 -21.36 -22.36 9.33
C ASP A 87 -21.35 -23.84 9.70
N GLU A 88 -21.42 -24.71 8.70
CA GLU A 88 -21.46 -26.15 8.86
C GLU A 88 -20.57 -26.83 7.80
N THR A 89 -20.30 -28.14 8.01
CA THR A 89 -19.65 -28.97 6.99
C THR A 89 -20.46 -28.96 5.70
N GLY A 90 -19.90 -28.44 4.63
CA GLY A 90 -20.64 -28.27 3.39
C GLY A 90 -19.79 -27.76 2.24
N ARG A 91 -20.49 -27.25 1.25
CA ARG A 91 -19.89 -26.66 0.05
C ARG A 91 -20.52 -25.29 -0.19
N ARG A 92 -19.66 -24.28 -0.34
CA ARG A 92 -20.05 -22.96 -0.80
C ARG A 92 -19.36 -22.65 -2.13
N VAL A 93 -20.03 -21.95 -3.02
CA VAL A 93 -19.49 -21.49 -4.29
C VAL A 93 -19.50 -19.98 -4.28
N GLU A 94 -18.35 -19.40 -4.45
CA GLU A 94 -18.17 -17.96 -4.66
C GLU A 94 -17.85 -17.70 -6.13
N ALA A 95 -18.43 -16.65 -6.70
CA ALA A 95 -18.24 -16.29 -8.09
C ALA A 95 -17.55 -14.91 -8.18
N LEU A 96 -16.51 -14.85 -8.99
CA LEU A 96 -15.83 -13.61 -9.34
C LEU A 96 -16.18 -13.25 -10.79
N ILE A 97 -16.56 -11.99 -10.99
CA ILE A 97 -16.79 -11.44 -12.32
C ILE A 97 -15.63 -10.50 -12.61
N LEU A 98 -14.80 -10.86 -13.57
CA LEU A 98 -13.71 -9.99 -14.01
C LEU A 98 -14.28 -8.79 -14.80
N PRO A 99 -13.79 -7.57 -14.54
CA PRO A 99 -14.17 -6.39 -15.31
C PRO A 99 -13.85 -6.55 -16.80
N GLN A 100 -14.60 -5.85 -17.64
CA GLN A 100 -14.29 -5.83 -19.08
C GLN A 100 -12.92 -5.16 -19.32
N GLY A 101 -12.11 -5.76 -20.17
CA GLY A 101 -10.79 -5.24 -20.52
C GLY A 101 -9.64 -5.72 -19.63
N VAL A 102 -9.93 -6.56 -18.62
CA VAL A 102 -8.88 -7.20 -17.83
C VAL A 102 -8.21 -8.31 -18.66
N ASP A 103 -6.89 -8.35 -18.66
CA ASP A 103 -6.13 -9.46 -19.24
C ASP A 103 -5.91 -10.57 -18.18
N PRO A 104 -6.66 -11.68 -18.24
CA PRO A 104 -6.57 -12.71 -17.20
C PRO A 104 -5.27 -13.53 -17.24
N ARG A 105 -4.44 -13.36 -18.27
CA ARG A 105 -3.16 -14.09 -18.40
C ARG A 105 -2.10 -13.57 -17.43
N HIS A 106 -2.30 -12.35 -16.88
CA HIS A 106 -1.35 -11.66 -16.00
C HIS A 106 -1.95 -11.37 -14.63
N GLY A 107 -2.99 -12.09 -14.27
CA GLY A 107 -3.62 -11.99 -12.96
C GLY A 107 -3.09 -13.01 -11.95
N GLU A 108 -3.36 -12.75 -10.69
CA GLU A 108 -3.15 -13.65 -9.57
C GLU A 108 -4.52 -13.95 -8.93
N ALA A 109 -4.78 -15.21 -8.61
CA ALA A 109 -5.95 -15.61 -7.83
C ALA A 109 -5.49 -16.05 -6.44
N LEU A 110 -5.90 -15.32 -5.42
CA LEU A 110 -5.61 -15.66 -4.03
C LEU A 110 -6.87 -16.18 -3.35
N VAL A 111 -6.80 -17.39 -2.81
CA VAL A 111 -7.86 -17.99 -1.99
C VAL A 111 -7.35 -18.08 -0.55
N ARG A 112 -8.03 -17.40 0.37
CA ARG A 112 -7.74 -17.48 1.80
C ARG A 112 -8.86 -18.25 2.49
N LEU A 113 -8.47 -19.24 3.31
CA LEU A 113 -9.38 -20.01 4.16
C LEU A 113 -8.99 -19.76 5.60
N GLN A 114 -9.92 -19.25 6.39
CA GLN A 114 -9.69 -18.90 7.79
C GLN A 114 -10.67 -19.68 8.66
N PRO A 115 -10.21 -20.27 9.76
CA PRO A 115 -11.08 -21.07 10.63
C PRO A 115 -12.01 -20.23 11.49
N SER A 116 -11.75 -18.91 11.62
CA SER A 116 -12.55 -17.99 12.42
C SER A 116 -12.27 -16.53 12.05
N LEU A 117 -13.15 -15.62 12.48
CA LEU A 117 -12.91 -14.18 12.39
C LEU A 117 -11.65 -13.74 13.17
N ALA A 118 -11.35 -14.39 14.29
CA ALA A 118 -10.14 -14.12 15.04
C ALA A 118 -8.88 -14.40 14.22
N ALA A 119 -8.84 -15.49 13.47
CA ALA A 119 -7.75 -15.77 12.53
C ALA A 119 -7.64 -14.71 11.42
N ALA A 120 -8.77 -14.22 10.92
CA ALA A 120 -8.81 -13.14 9.92
C ALA A 120 -8.22 -11.82 10.48
N ILE A 121 -8.56 -11.47 11.71
CA ILE A 121 -8.02 -10.28 12.39
C ILE A 121 -6.50 -10.40 12.56
N ILE A 122 -6.01 -11.57 12.94
CA ILE A 122 -4.58 -11.82 13.13
C ILE A 122 -3.81 -11.67 11.81
N GLU A 123 -4.33 -12.22 10.71
CA GLU A 123 -3.70 -12.10 9.40
C GLU A 123 -3.70 -10.66 8.84
N SER A 124 -4.62 -9.82 9.30
CA SER A 124 -4.67 -8.43 8.87
C SER A 124 -3.51 -7.57 9.41
N PHE A 125 -2.75 -8.07 10.40
CA PHE A 125 -1.57 -7.40 10.93
C PHE A 125 -0.55 -7.05 9.84
N ASP A 126 -0.24 -7.99 8.96
CA ASP A 126 0.74 -7.78 7.89
C ASP A 126 0.29 -6.70 6.91
N ILE A 127 -1.02 -6.60 6.66
CA ILE A 127 -1.59 -5.60 5.75
C ILE A 127 -1.47 -4.19 6.36
N VAL A 128 -1.83 -4.04 7.62
CA VAL A 128 -1.84 -2.74 8.31
C VAL A 128 -0.43 -2.25 8.63
N ASN A 129 0.53 -3.16 8.79
CA ASN A 129 1.90 -2.85 9.13
C ASN A 129 2.88 -2.98 7.94
N ASP A 130 2.38 -3.13 6.70
CA ASP A 130 3.20 -3.20 5.49
C ASP A 130 3.99 -1.89 5.30
N PRO A 131 5.33 -1.93 5.26
CA PRO A 131 6.16 -0.75 5.02
C PRO A 131 5.97 -0.13 3.62
N MET A 132 5.36 -0.84 2.68
CA MET A 132 4.96 -0.30 1.37
C MET A 132 3.71 0.61 1.46
N TYR A 133 2.98 0.58 2.55
CA TYR A 133 1.99 1.59 2.84
C TYR A 133 2.71 2.80 3.43
N PRO A 134 2.95 3.87 2.67
CA PRO A 134 3.54 5.09 3.20
C PRO A 134 2.48 5.76 4.07
N PHE A 135 2.21 5.21 5.23
CA PHE A 135 1.44 5.91 6.23
C PHE A 135 2.23 7.15 6.61
N LEU A 136 1.69 8.28 6.26
CA LEU A 136 2.12 9.52 6.87
C LEU A 136 2.03 9.31 8.39
N GLU A 137 3.10 9.55 9.11
CA GLU A 137 3.12 9.46 10.57
C GLU A 137 2.31 10.61 11.17
N CYS A 138 0.99 10.54 11.02
CA CYS A 138 0.03 11.52 11.53
C CYS A 138 -0.99 10.85 12.45
N ALA A 139 -1.68 11.65 13.24
CA ALA A 139 -2.57 11.14 14.29
C ALA A 139 -3.60 10.13 13.76
N GLY A 140 -4.27 10.41 12.64
CA GLY A 140 -5.26 9.50 12.07
C GLY A 140 -4.68 8.14 11.73
N SER A 141 -3.60 8.10 10.92
CA SER A 141 -2.98 6.84 10.50
C SER A 141 -2.39 6.05 11.68
N LEU A 142 -1.73 6.74 12.61
CA LEU A 142 -1.16 6.09 13.80
C LEU A 142 -2.27 5.56 14.72
N SER A 143 -3.38 6.28 14.87
CA SER A 143 -4.53 5.83 15.67
C SER A 143 -5.18 4.60 15.08
N ASP A 144 -5.40 4.57 13.74
CA ASP A 144 -5.97 3.41 13.07
C ASP A 144 -5.08 2.18 13.26
N ARG A 145 -3.77 2.33 13.08
CA ARG A 145 -2.82 1.24 13.28
C ARG A 145 -2.78 0.78 14.74
N LEU A 146 -2.73 1.71 15.70
CA LEU A 146 -2.70 1.36 17.12
C LEU A 146 -4.00 0.66 17.56
N LEU A 147 -5.17 1.14 17.12
CA LEU A 147 -6.46 0.50 17.40
C LEU A 147 -6.52 -0.93 16.84
N HIS A 148 -6.04 -1.10 15.60
CA HIS A 148 -5.96 -2.42 14.97
C HIS A 148 -5.03 -3.34 15.77
N ASN A 149 -3.80 -2.91 16.00
CA ASN A 149 -2.77 -3.71 16.67
C ASN A 149 -3.15 -4.06 18.12
N THR A 150 -3.72 -3.12 18.87
CA THR A 150 -4.20 -3.38 20.23
C THR A 150 -5.38 -4.34 20.24
N SER A 151 -6.26 -4.29 19.24
CA SER A 151 -7.36 -5.26 19.09
C SER A 151 -6.85 -6.67 18.80
N VAL A 152 -5.84 -6.80 17.92
CA VAL A 152 -5.19 -8.10 17.65
C VAL A 152 -4.47 -8.62 18.90
N GLU A 153 -3.74 -7.76 19.60
CA GLU A 153 -3.03 -8.13 20.85
C GLU A 153 -4.00 -8.59 21.93
N ALA A 154 -5.12 -7.88 22.11
CA ALA A 154 -6.17 -8.28 23.04
C ALA A 154 -6.76 -9.65 22.67
N ALA A 155 -7.05 -9.88 21.39
CA ALA A 155 -7.58 -11.16 20.91
C ALA A 155 -6.59 -12.32 21.14
N ILE A 156 -5.29 -12.12 20.88
CA ILE A 156 -4.26 -13.13 21.17
C ILE A 156 -4.25 -13.49 22.65
N ARG A 157 -4.30 -12.50 23.53
CA ARG A 157 -4.27 -12.71 24.98
C ARG A 157 -5.55 -13.40 25.47
N GLU A 158 -6.72 -12.94 25.04
CA GLU A 158 -8.02 -13.46 25.49
C GLU A 158 -8.30 -14.89 24.98
N LEU A 159 -7.86 -15.18 23.76
CA LEU A 159 -8.02 -16.51 23.15
C LEU A 159 -6.86 -17.47 23.44
N GLU A 160 -5.89 -17.05 24.25
CA GLU A 160 -4.70 -17.82 24.61
C GLU A 160 -3.98 -18.43 23.38
N LEU A 161 -3.84 -17.63 22.31
CA LEU A 161 -3.25 -18.08 21.07
C LEU A 161 -1.72 -18.14 21.19
N ASP A 162 -1.13 -19.27 20.85
CA ASP A 162 0.29 -19.50 20.85
C ASP A 162 0.94 -18.91 19.57
N ASN A 163 1.26 -17.61 19.62
CA ASN A 163 1.95 -16.90 18.52
C ASN A 163 2.91 -15.83 19.06
N ASP A 164 3.99 -16.28 19.67
CA ASP A 164 5.01 -15.42 20.28
C ASP A 164 5.64 -14.43 19.29
N THR A 165 5.79 -14.81 18.04
CA THR A 165 6.39 -13.96 17.01
C THR A 165 5.50 -12.75 16.73
N LEU A 166 4.21 -12.98 16.54
CA LEU A 166 3.23 -11.90 16.31
C LEU A 166 3.05 -11.04 17.56
N ALA A 167 2.94 -11.67 18.74
CA ALA A 167 2.84 -10.94 20.01
C ALA A 167 4.03 -9.99 20.23
N THR A 168 5.25 -10.45 19.91
CA THR A 168 6.47 -9.62 19.99
C THR A 168 6.44 -8.46 18.98
N ALA A 169 6.02 -8.72 17.74
CA ALA A 169 5.93 -7.70 16.70
C ALA A 169 4.87 -6.63 17.04
N LEU A 170 3.70 -7.04 17.53
CA LEU A 170 2.64 -6.13 18.01
C LEU A 170 3.14 -5.24 19.15
N ALA A 171 3.75 -5.85 20.17
CA ALA A 171 4.28 -5.12 21.32
C ALA A 171 5.31 -4.06 20.89
N ALA A 172 6.22 -4.42 19.99
CA ALA A 172 7.23 -3.51 19.48
C ALA A 172 6.61 -2.34 18.68
N GLN A 173 5.63 -2.62 17.82
CA GLN A 173 4.96 -1.59 17.02
C GLN A 173 4.10 -0.67 17.90
N ASN A 174 3.33 -1.21 18.82
CA ASN A 174 2.51 -0.43 19.74
C ASN A 174 3.38 0.47 20.64
N ALA A 175 4.48 -0.06 21.18
CA ALA A 175 5.44 0.72 21.96
C ALA A 175 6.10 1.85 21.15
N ALA A 176 6.23 1.69 19.84
CA ALA A 176 6.76 2.74 18.96
C ALA A 176 5.70 3.80 18.59
N ASP A 177 4.43 3.42 18.47
CA ASP A 177 3.36 4.32 18.02
C ASP A 177 2.78 5.19 19.14
N VAL A 178 2.67 4.65 20.36
CA VAL A 178 2.15 5.40 21.53
C VAL A 178 2.88 6.73 21.75
N PRO A 179 4.22 6.80 21.86
CA PRO A 179 4.90 8.08 22.07
C PRO A 179 4.77 9.04 20.90
N LYS A 180 4.61 8.54 19.67
CA LYS A 180 4.36 9.38 18.50
C LYS A 180 2.98 10.06 18.59
N LEU A 181 1.94 9.31 18.96
CA LEU A 181 0.60 9.85 19.15
C LEU A 181 0.56 10.87 20.29
N VAL A 182 1.24 10.58 21.40
CA VAL A 182 1.40 11.54 22.52
C VAL A 182 2.05 12.84 22.02
N ALA A 183 3.11 12.76 21.23
CA ALA A 183 3.82 13.93 20.71
C ALA A 183 3.01 14.75 19.69
N LEU A 184 1.96 14.17 19.10
CA LEU A 184 1.08 14.86 18.15
C LEU A 184 -0.12 15.56 18.81
N GLN A 185 -0.29 15.44 20.14
CA GLN A 185 -1.33 16.19 20.86
C GLN A 185 -1.06 17.69 20.75
N LYS A 186 -2.09 18.43 20.48
CA LYS A 186 -2.02 19.90 20.36
C LYS A 186 -2.30 20.59 21.69
N SER A 187 -2.02 21.89 21.75
CA SER A 187 -2.17 22.69 22.96
C SER A 187 -3.61 22.81 23.47
N ASP A 188 -4.60 22.50 22.64
CA ASP A 188 -6.02 22.44 23.01
C ASP A 188 -6.46 21.05 23.51
N GLY A 189 -5.53 20.10 23.65
CA GLY A 189 -5.78 18.74 24.09
C GLY A 189 -6.20 17.77 22.98
N GLY A 190 -6.52 18.26 21.78
CA GLY A 190 -6.98 17.45 20.65
C GLY A 190 -5.86 16.98 19.72
N TRP A 191 -6.26 16.20 18.71
CA TRP A 191 -5.42 15.77 17.58
C TRP A 191 -6.10 16.14 16.26
N GLY A 192 -5.33 16.28 15.20
CA GLY A 192 -5.84 16.70 13.90
C GLY A 192 -5.39 15.81 12.76
N TRP A 193 -5.99 16.04 11.59
CA TRP A 193 -5.58 15.41 10.33
C TRP A 193 -4.12 15.71 10.00
N CYS A 194 -3.54 14.86 9.14
CA CYS A 194 -2.20 15.08 8.59
C CYS A 194 -2.05 16.51 8.08
N PHE A 195 -0.99 17.17 8.48
CA PHE A 195 -0.68 18.57 8.10
C PHE A 195 -1.71 19.63 8.54
N SER A 196 -2.74 19.28 9.30
CA SER A 196 -3.67 20.23 9.87
C SER A 196 -3.06 20.97 11.06
N ALA A 197 -3.19 22.29 11.09
CA ALA A 197 -2.83 23.10 12.25
C ALA A 197 -3.84 22.96 13.40
N ASN A 198 -5.10 22.62 13.08
CA ASN A 198 -6.20 22.55 14.03
C ASN A 198 -6.49 21.10 14.43
N SER A 199 -6.99 20.93 15.66
CA SER A 199 -7.57 19.67 16.12
C SER A 199 -8.87 19.37 15.37
N ASP A 200 -9.15 18.08 15.21
CA ASP A 200 -10.40 17.55 14.64
C ASP A 200 -11.05 16.63 15.68
N PRO A 201 -12.34 16.82 15.99
CA PRO A 201 -12.99 16.04 17.04
C PRO A 201 -13.05 14.54 16.76
N TRP A 202 -13.19 14.13 15.47
CA TRP A 202 -13.22 12.74 15.09
C TRP A 202 -11.85 12.08 15.28
N ILE A 203 -10.79 12.70 14.78
CA ILE A 203 -9.41 12.22 14.95
C ILE A 203 -9.01 12.21 16.43
N SER A 204 -9.45 13.21 17.20
CA SER A 204 -9.20 13.27 18.64
C SER A 204 -9.88 12.10 19.37
N GLY A 205 -11.14 11.78 19.04
CA GLY A 205 -11.84 10.64 19.58
C GLY A 205 -11.17 9.32 19.23
N GLN A 206 -10.81 9.11 17.97
CA GLN A 206 -10.09 7.90 17.56
C GLN A 206 -8.74 7.75 18.28
N THR A 207 -7.99 8.83 18.41
CA THR A 207 -6.68 8.82 19.07
C THR A 207 -6.83 8.54 20.57
N LEU A 208 -7.78 9.18 21.23
CA LEU A 208 -8.03 8.94 22.63
C LEU A 208 -8.45 7.49 22.89
N LEU A 209 -9.34 6.93 22.05
CA LEU A 209 -9.71 5.51 22.11
C LEU A 209 -8.50 4.60 21.94
N ALA A 210 -7.64 4.89 20.96
CA ALA A 210 -6.44 4.09 20.68
C ALA A 210 -5.48 4.09 21.88
N LEU A 211 -5.23 5.27 22.47
CA LEU A 211 -4.37 5.41 23.65
C LEU A 211 -4.99 4.75 24.89
N THR A 212 -6.30 4.85 25.08
CA THR A 212 -7.01 4.17 26.17
C THR A 212 -6.88 2.65 26.05
N ARG A 213 -7.08 2.09 24.85
CA ARG A 213 -6.86 0.66 24.61
C ARG A 213 -5.42 0.22 24.83
N ALA A 214 -4.47 1.05 24.47
CA ALA A 214 -3.07 0.78 24.77
C ALA A 214 -2.80 0.72 26.28
N VAL A 215 -3.37 1.64 27.06
CA VAL A 215 -3.26 1.61 28.53
C VAL A 215 -3.89 0.36 29.14
N GLU A 216 -5.04 -0.10 28.65
CA GLU A 216 -5.69 -1.35 29.08
C GLU A 216 -4.78 -2.59 28.87
N LEU A 217 -3.93 -2.54 27.84
CA LEU A 217 -2.94 -3.60 27.54
C LEU A 217 -1.62 -3.45 28.31
N GLY A 218 -1.43 -2.35 29.04
CA GLY A 218 -0.28 -2.10 29.88
C GLY A 218 0.78 -1.17 29.28
N TYR A 219 0.48 -0.48 28.19
CA TYR A 219 1.35 0.58 27.67
C TYR A 219 1.24 1.85 28.51
N GLU A 220 2.37 2.52 28.73
CA GLU A 220 2.43 3.73 29.53
C GLU A 220 1.99 4.95 28.73
N VAL A 221 0.95 5.63 29.18
CA VAL A 221 0.52 6.94 28.67
C VAL A 221 0.30 7.86 29.90
N ASP A 222 0.82 9.08 29.82
CA ASP A 222 0.61 10.07 30.89
C ASP A 222 -0.91 10.38 31.03
N ALA A 223 -1.43 10.32 32.24
CA ALA A 223 -2.82 10.60 32.51
C ALA A 223 -3.25 12.02 32.11
N GLY A 224 -2.34 12.99 32.11
CA GLY A 224 -2.59 14.34 31.61
C GLY A 224 -2.97 14.36 30.14
N ILE A 225 -2.29 13.56 29.29
CA ILE A 225 -2.60 13.43 27.86
C ILE A 225 -4.02 12.93 27.65
N LEU A 226 -4.44 11.90 28.41
CA LEU A 226 -5.79 11.34 28.30
C LEU A 226 -6.84 12.34 28.80
N ASN A 227 -6.58 13.02 29.93
CA ASN A 227 -7.50 14.00 30.50
C ASN A 227 -7.68 15.22 29.58
N ASP A 228 -6.58 15.72 28.97
CA ASP A 228 -6.65 16.84 28.04
C ASP A 228 -7.44 16.45 26.78
N GLY A 229 -7.24 15.23 26.26
CA GLY A 229 -8.03 14.69 25.16
C GLY A 229 -9.50 14.55 25.46
N ALA A 230 -9.83 14.02 26.64
CA ALA A 230 -11.21 13.90 27.10
C ALA A 230 -11.87 15.28 27.30
N SER A 231 -11.14 16.24 27.86
CA SER A 231 -11.63 17.62 28.03
C SER A 231 -11.89 18.28 26.67
N TYR A 232 -10.99 18.11 25.71
CA TYR A 232 -11.22 18.58 24.33
C TYR A 232 -12.50 18.01 23.73
N LEU A 233 -12.75 16.68 23.84
CA LEU A 233 -13.98 16.06 23.33
C LEU A 233 -15.24 16.53 24.09
N GLN A 234 -15.12 16.72 25.40
CA GLN A 234 -16.23 17.25 26.21
C GLN A 234 -16.68 18.64 25.73
N ASP A 235 -15.72 19.49 25.34
CA ASP A 235 -16.00 20.83 24.79
C ASP A 235 -16.65 20.76 23.39
N GLN A 236 -16.59 19.62 22.70
CA GLN A 236 -17.24 19.39 21.40
C GLN A 236 -18.65 18.80 21.53
N LEU A 237 -19.10 18.47 22.75
CA LEU A 237 -20.45 17.95 22.95
C LEU A 237 -21.48 19.05 22.76
N GLN A 238 -22.58 18.69 22.10
CA GLN A 238 -23.72 19.55 21.81
C GLN A 238 -24.96 19.08 22.57
N ASP A 239 -25.84 20.00 22.86
CA ASP A 239 -27.16 19.65 23.41
C ASP A 239 -27.92 18.76 22.42
N VAL A 240 -28.61 17.75 22.92
CA VAL A 240 -29.38 16.79 22.11
C VAL A 240 -30.38 17.48 21.18
N ASP A 241 -30.99 18.57 21.67
CA ASP A 241 -31.97 19.36 20.91
C ASP A 241 -31.35 20.16 19.74
N GLN A 242 -30.03 20.23 19.66
CA GLN A 242 -29.30 20.95 18.62
C GLN A 242 -28.78 20.02 17.52
N LEU A 243 -28.93 18.70 17.70
CA LEU A 243 -28.45 17.71 16.71
C LEU A 243 -29.33 17.72 15.47
N GLY A 244 -28.73 17.94 14.31
CA GLY A 244 -29.45 18.09 13.05
C GLY A 244 -29.88 16.75 12.43
N ASP A 245 -29.10 15.71 12.60
CA ASP A 245 -29.37 14.40 11.99
C ASP A 245 -28.76 13.22 12.79
N ALA A 246 -29.03 12.00 12.30
CA ALA A 246 -28.54 10.76 12.91
C ALA A 246 -27.00 10.63 12.85
N SER A 247 -26.33 11.25 11.88
CA SER A 247 -24.88 11.21 11.77
C SER A 247 -24.22 12.03 12.89
N GLU A 248 -24.79 13.20 13.16
CA GLU A 248 -24.34 14.03 14.29
C GLU A 248 -24.60 13.34 15.62
N ALA A 249 -25.77 12.71 15.79
CA ALA A 249 -26.09 11.95 17.00
C ALA A 249 -25.11 10.77 17.20
N ASN A 250 -24.78 10.03 16.15
CA ASN A 250 -23.80 8.94 16.23
C ASN A 250 -22.40 9.44 16.59
N ARG A 251 -21.99 10.57 16.05
CA ARG A 251 -20.71 11.19 16.39
C ARG A 251 -20.66 11.62 17.85
N GLN A 252 -21.72 12.24 18.37
CA GLN A 252 -21.80 12.63 19.76
C GLN A 252 -21.80 11.40 20.69
N ALA A 253 -22.52 10.35 20.31
CA ALA A 253 -22.50 9.07 21.06
C ALA A 253 -21.09 8.45 21.09
N PHE A 254 -20.34 8.56 20.01
CA PHE A 254 -18.92 8.11 19.98
C PHE A 254 -18.06 8.94 20.95
N PHE A 255 -18.19 10.26 20.97
CA PHE A 255 -17.43 11.11 21.90
C PHE A 255 -17.75 10.84 23.38
N LEU A 256 -18.98 10.43 23.68
CA LEU A 256 -19.38 10.02 25.03
C LEU A 256 -18.90 8.61 25.40
N TYR A 257 -18.65 7.77 24.41
CA TYR A 257 -18.17 6.40 24.62
C TYR A 257 -16.68 6.35 24.93
N VAL A 258 -15.92 7.22 24.32
CA VAL A 258 -14.46 7.29 24.47
C VAL A 258 -14.06 7.92 25.79
#